data_6a9c8b8b0e6442d535090bdb54ae60da
#
_entry.id   6a9c8b8b0e6442d535090bdb54ae60da
#
_cell.length_a   1.000
_cell.length_b   1.000
_cell.length_c   1.000
_cell.angle_alpha   90.00
_cell.angle_beta   90.00
_cell.angle_gamma   90.00
#
_symmetry.space_group_name_H-M   'P 1'
#
loop_
_entity.id
_entity.type
_entity.pdbx_description
1 polymer ?
#
loop_
_entity_poly.entity_id
_entity_poly.type
_entity_poly.pdbx_seq_one_letter_code
_entity_poly.pdbx_strand_id
1 'polypeptide(L)'
;PGAVVLAVNDLCLPCSDPFGMDLSHLNLEVRAGEVVGIAGVSGNGQRELMYALSGEEPCADAASIQIQGQAAALLGPQARRSLGLHFVPEERLGRGAVPSLSLAHNMLLTRQEAVQRSGWIDMNQLQRQAQGVIDRFKVKASGPQATAKSLSGGNLQKFIVGREMEAQPRLFIVSQPTWGVDVGAAAQIRGEILALRDAGCAVLVVSEELEELFEISDRLHVMAKG
;
A
#
# COMPACT_ATOMS: atom_id res chain seq x y z
N PRO A 1 -17.02 12.23 3.03
CA PRO A 1 -16.44 11.01 3.60
C PRO A 1 -17.53 10.12 4.18
N GLY A 2 -17.41 8.81 3.91
CA GLY A 2 -18.35 7.79 4.39
C GLY A 2 -18.00 7.24 5.78
N ALA A 3 -18.30 5.95 6.01
CA ALA A 3 -17.99 5.26 7.27
C ALA A 3 -16.46 5.14 7.48
N VAL A 4 -16.04 4.99 8.72
CA VAL A 4 -14.64 4.72 9.09
C VAL A 4 -14.27 3.33 8.57
N VAL A 5 -13.21 3.25 7.78
CA VAL A 5 -12.65 1.99 7.22
C VAL A 5 -11.42 1.57 8.00
N LEU A 6 -10.51 2.50 8.30
CA LEU A 6 -9.37 2.28 9.17
C LEU A 6 -9.54 3.10 10.44
N ALA A 7 -9.42 2.47 11.60
CA ALA A 7 -9.30 3.14 12.88
C ALA A 7 -8.06 2.65 13.60
N VAL A 8 -7.23 3.57 14.03
CA VAL A 8 -6.08 3.35 14.91
C VAL A 8 -6.37 4.06 16.21
N ASN A 9 -6.40 3.32 17.32
CA ASN A 9 -6.81 3.83 18.61
C ASN A 9 -5.72 3.52 19.63
N ASP A 10 -5.13 4.58 20.16
CA ASP A 10 -4.12 4.50 21.23
C ASP A 10 -3.00 3.50 20.92
N LEU A 11 -2.55 3.46 19.66
CA LEU A 11 -1.55 2.51 19.21
C LEU A 11 -0.20 2.81 19.86
N CYS A 12 0.29 1.83 20.61
CA CYS A 12 1.62 1.82 21.19
C CYS A 12 2.38 0.61 20.65
N LEU A 13 3.52 0.85 20.02
CA LEU A 13 4.39 -0.21 19.49
C LEU A 13 5.84 0.12 19.82
N PRO A 14 6.47 -0.61 20.76
CA PRO A 14 7.90 -0.46 21.01
C PRO A 14 8.69 -0.96 19.80
N CYS A 15 9.70 -0.20 19.40
CA CYS A 15 10.58 -0.58 18.31
C CYS A 15 11.77 -1.38 18.82
N SER A 16 12.03 -2.53 18.21
CA SER A 16 13.18 -3.37 18.52
C SER A 16 14.48 -2.89 17.87
N ASP A 17 14.37 -2.05 16.83
CA ASP A 17 15.53 -1.46 16.15
C ASP A 17 16.08 -0.29 16.98
N PRO A 18 17.38 -0.30 17.36
CA PRO A 18 18.00 0.81 18.10
C PRO A 18 17.95 2.16 17.40
N PHE A 19 17.75 2.18 16.08
CA PHE A 19 17.63 3.38 15.26
C PHE A 19 16.19 3.68 14.86
N GLY A 20 15.25 2.86 15.32
CA GLY A 20 13.82 3.03 15.06
C GLY A 20 13.15 3.98 16.06
N MET A 21 11.86 4.14 15.91
CA MET A 21 11.03 5.01 16.72
C MET A 21 9.88 4.23 17.33
N ASP A 22 9.71 4.32 18.65
CA ASP A 22 8.50 3.79 19.31
C ASP A 22 7.28 4.57 18.84
N LEU A 23 6.18 3.88 18.59
CA LEU A 23 4.89 4.52 18.42
C LEU A 23 4.22 4.70 19.79
N SER A 24 3.72 5.88 20.06
CA SER A 24 3.17 6.25 21.35
C SER A 24 1.80 6.92 21.22
N HIS A 25 0.76 6.23 21.71
CA HIS A 25 -0.60 6.76 21.78
C HIS A 25 -1.13 7.34 20.46
N LEU A 26 -0.78 6.68 19.34
CA LEU A 26 -1.14 7.13 18.01
C LEU A 26 -2.63 6.87 17.74
N ASN A 27 -3.32 7.93 17.27
CA ASN A 27 -4.73 7.88 16.90
C ASN A 27 -4.91 8.39 15.48
N LEU A 28 -5.62 7.62 14.65
CA LEU A 28 -5.85 7.93 13.25
C LEU A 28 -7.13 7.28 12.76
N GLU A 29 -7.92 7.99 11.98
CA GLU A 29 -9.05 7.43 11.25
C GLU A 29 -8.94 7.75 9.76
N VAL A 30 -9.34 6.80 8.91
CA VAL A 30 -9.50 7.01 7.47
C VAL A 30 -10.88 6.51 7.06
N ARG A 31 -11.64 7.36 6.39
CA ARG A 31 -13.02 7.09 5.99
C ARG A 31 -13.12 6.68 4.52
N ALA A 32 -14.17 5.95 4.19
CA ALA A 32 -14.51 5.67 2.80
C ALA A 32 -14.66 6.97 2.00
N GLY A 33 -14.04 7.04 0.83
CA GLY A 33 -14.05 8.23 0.00
C GLY A 33 -13.20 9.38 0.55
N GLU A 34 -12.12 9.07 1.27
CA GLU A 34 -11.22 10.07 1.86
C GLU A 34 -9.75 9.68 1.58
N VAL A 35 -8.93 10.68 1.31
CA VAL A 35 -7.47 10.55 1.33
C VAL A 35 -6.93 11.26 2.56
N VAL A 36 -6.27 10.50 3.43
CA VAL A 36 -5.52 11.03 4.57
C VAL A 36 -4.03 10.97 4.25
N GLY A 37 -3.36 12.11 4.31
CA GLY A 37 -1.91 12.22 4.14
C GLY A 37 -1.20 12.23 5.48
N ILE A 38 -0.05 11.56 5.54
CA ILE A 38 0.90 11.67 6.67
C ILE A 38 2.20 12.24 6.13
N ALA A 39 2.51 13.43 6.60
CA ALA A 39 3.78 14.12 6.36
C ALA A 39 4.74 13.92 7.54
N GLY A 40 5.99 14.13 7.28
CA GLY A 40 7.03 14.13 8.32
C GLY A 40 8.40 13.82 7.73
N VAL A 41 9.43 14.30 8.41
CA VAL A 41 10.80 13.95 8.06
C VAL A 41 11.04 12.50 8.42
N SER A 42 11.75 11.77 7.55
CA SER A 42 12.11 10.36 7.76
C SER A 42 12.67 10.10 9.17
N GLY A 43 12.32 8.94 9.73
CA GLY A 43 12.77 8.56 11.08
C GLY A 43 11.87 9.02 12.22
N ASN A 44 10.68 9.56 11.95
CA ASN A 44 9.73 9.98 12.97
C ASN A 44 8.63 8.96 13.30
N GLY A 45 8.78 7.69 12.86
CA GLY A 45 7.84 6.62 13.17
C GLY A 45 6.98 6.19 11.98
N GLN A 46 7.12 6.84 10.80
CA GLN A 46 6.33 6.49 9.62
C GLN A 46 6.55 5.04 9.19
N ARG A 47 7.79 4.59 9.22
CA ARG A 47 8.16 3.21 8.87
C ARG A 47 7.53 2.21 9.83
N GLU A 48 7.61 2.47 11.12
CA GLU A 48 7.05 1.63 12.17
C GLU A 48 5.51 1.58 12.06
N LEU A 49 4.88 2.71 11.77
CA LEU A 49 3.45 2.76 11.49
C LEU A 49 3.08 1.89 10.28
N MET A 50 3.88 1.94 9.21
CA MET A 50 3.64 1.10 8.03
C MET A 50 3.76 -0.39 8.35
N TYR A 51 4.72 -0.82 9.17
CA TYR A 51 4.83 -2.21 9.62
C TYR A 51 3.64 -2.65 10.48
N ALA A 52 3.18 -1.78 11.37
CA ALA A 52 1.99 -2.03 12.17
C ALA A 52 0.72 -2.16 11.30
N LEU A 53 0.53 -1.28 10.33
CA LEU A 53 -0.66 -1.27 9.47
C LEU A 53 -0.66 -2.40 8.44
N SER A 54 0.50 -2.80 7.92
CA SER A 54 0.59 -3.93 6.98
C SER A 54 0.35 -5.29 7.63
N GLY A 55 0.55 -5.39 8.94
CA GLY A 55 0.47 -6.64 9.69
C GLY A 55 1.78 -7.42 9.76
N GLU A 56 2.88 -6.83 9.28
CA GLU A 56 4.21 -7.43 9.40
C GLU A 56 4.71 -7.43 10.83
N GLU A 57 4.35 -6.42 11.62
CA GLU A 57 4.57 -6.38 13.07
C GLU A 57 3.22 -6.34 13.80
N PRO A 58 2.81 -7.42 14.48
CA PRO A 58 1.58 -7.45 15.26
C PRO A 58 1.71 -6.59 16.52
N CYS A 59 0.63 -5.90 16.87
CA CYS A 59 0.54 -5.08 18.07
C CYS A 59 -0.11 -5.86 19.22
N ALA A 60 0.26 -5.53 20.45
CA ALA A 60 -0.21 -6.29 21.63
C ALA A 60 -1.73 -6.19 21.86
N ASP A 61 -2.34 -5.05 21.58
CA ASP A 61 -3.79 -4.84 21.68
C ASP A 61 -4.48 -5.06 20.33
N ALA A 62 -5.33 -6.10 20.25
CA ALA A 62 -6.06 -6.44 19.04
C ALA A 62 -6.96 -5.30 18.51
N ALA A 63 -7.51 -4.48 19.40
CA ALA A 63 -8.42 -3.40 19.07
C ALA A 63 -7.71 -2.09 18.70
N SER A 64 -6.39 -2.01 18.88
CA SER A 64 -5.62 -0.79 18.54
C SER A 64 -5.62 -0.47 17.06
N ILE A 65 -5.86 -1.46 16.20
CA ILE A 65 -6.09 -1.28 14.76
C ILE A 65 -7.37 -2.01 14.38
N GLN A 66 -8.28 -1.30 13.75
CA GLN A 66 -9.52 -1.87 13.21
C GLN A 66 -9.63 -1.58 11.71
N ILE A 67 -9.99 -2.60 10.95
CA ILE A 67 -10.25 -2.49 9.50
C ILE A 67 -11.70 -2.91 9.28
N GLN A 68 -12.51 -2.02 8.69
CA GLN A 68 -13.94 -2.23 8.49
C GLN A 68 -14.68 -2.67 9.77
N GLY A 69 -14.32 -2.06 10.91
CA GLY A 69 -14.90 -2.37 12.22
C GLY A 69 -14.42 -3.67 12.87
N GLN A 70 -13.50 -4.41 12.24
CA GLN A 70 -12.95 -5.64 12.78
C GLN A 70 -11.57 -5.40 13.38
N ALA A 71 -11.33 -5.97 14.57
CA ALA A 71 -10.02 -5.92 15.22
C ALA A 71 -8.96 -6.60 14.35
N ALA A 72 -7.91 -5.87 14.00
CA ALA A 72 -6.93 -6.30 13.00
C ALA A 72 -5.47 -6.25 13.49
N ALA A 73 -5.19 -5.68 14.67
CA ALA A 73 -3.81 -5.45 15.12
C ALA A 73 -2.99 -6.74 15.26
N LEU A 74 -3.62 -7.88 15.56
CA LEU A 74 -2.98 -9.20 15.66
C LEU A 74 -3.02 -10.02 14.37
N LEU A 75 -3.71 -9.52 13.34
CA LEU A 75 -3.82 -10.20 12.05
C LEU A 75 -2.56 -9.98 11.22
N GLY A 76 -2.11 -11.03 10.53
CA GLY A 76 -1.04 -10.95 9.54
C GLY A 76 -1.49 -10.28 8.23
N PRO A 77 -0.56 -10.04 7.30
CA PRO A 77 -0.83 -9.32 6.05
C PRO A 77 -1.93 -9.97 5.20
N GLN A 78 -1.93 -11.30 5.11
CA GLN A 78 -2.93 -12.03 4.33
C GLN A 78 -4.35 -11.85 4.86
N ALA A 79 -4.54 -11.95 6.18
CA ALA A 79 -5.85 -11.78 6.80
C ALA A 79 -6.35 -10.34 6.64
N ARG A 80 -5.46 -9.34 6.77
CA ARG A 80 -5.82 -7.93 6.53
C ARG A 80 -6.18 -7.68 5.06
N ARG A 81 -5.52 -8.34 4.12
CA ARG A 81 -5.89 -8.28 2.70
C ARG A 81 -7.29 -8.83 2.46
N SER A 82 -7.68 -9.88 3.16
CA SER A 82 -9.05 -10.43 3.12
C SER A 82 -10.09 -9.44 3.64
N LEU A 83 -9.71 -8.48 4.48
CA LEU A 83 -10.54 -7.36 4.93
C LEU A 83 -10.57 -6.19 3.93
N GLY A 84 -9.89 -6.30 2.80
CA GLY A 84 -9.86 -5.29 1.74
C GLY A 84 -8.67 -4.33 1.80
N LEU A 85 -7.67 -4.58 2.65
CA LEU A 85 -6.43 -3.81 2.67
C LEU A 85 -5.54 -4.19 1.49
N HIS A 86 -5.11 -3.19 0.73
CA HIS A 86 -3.98 -3.29 -0.19
C HIS A 86 -2.89 -2.30 0.21
N PHE A 87 -1.67 -2.77 0.25
CA PHE A 87 -0.54 -2.06 0.83
C PHE A 87 0.63 -1.97 -0.15
N VAL A 88 1.16 -0.77 -0.33
CA VAL A 88 2.37 -0.52 -1.13
C VAL A 88 3.48 -0.03 -0.19
N PRO A 89 4.49 -0.86 0.11
CA PRO A 89 5.62 -0.46 0.94
C PRO A 89 6.54 0.51 0.20
N GLU A 90 7.40 1.19 0.95
CA GLU A 90 8.46 2.03 0.39
C GLU A 90 9.51 1.18 -0.37
N GLU A 91 9.87 0.03 0.21
CA GLU A 91 10.85 -0.89 -0.39
C GLU A 91 10.21 -1.70 -1.51
N ARG A 92 10.68 -1.49 -2.73
CA ARG A 92 10.14 -2.14 -3.93
C ARG A 92 10.55 -3.59 -4.04
N LEU A 93 11.86 -3.83 -4.07
CA LEU A 93 12.41 -5.19 -4.15
C LEU A 93 12.54 -5.80 -2.76
N GLY A 94 12.07 -7.03 -2.61
CA GLY A 94 12.10 -7.77 -1.36
C GLY A 94 10.85 -7.62 -0.49
N ARG A 95 10.11 -6.50 -0.61
CA ARG A 95 8.82 -6.29 0.06
C ARG A 95 7.66 -6.09 -0.93
N GLY A 96 7.78 -5.12 -1.83
CA GLY A 96 6.74 -4.84 -2.83
C GLY A 96 6.68 -5.89 -3.93
N ALA A 97 7.81 -6.43 -4.33
CA ALA A 97 7.94 -7.46 -5.35
C ALA A 97 9.10 -8.40 -5.06
N VAL A 98 8.96 -9.67 -5.50
CA VAL A 98 10.06 -10.66 -5.47
C VAL A 98 10.93 -10.47 -6.70
N PRO A 99 12.24 -10.16 -6.55
CA PRO A 99 13.10 -9.75 -7.64
C PRO A 99 13.24 -10.77 -8.77
N SER A 100 13.32 -12.04 -8.42
CA SER A 100 13.57 -13.14 -9.37
C SER A 100 12.31 -13.65 -10.07
N LEU A 101 11.13 -13.28 -9.58
CA LEU A 101 9.86 -13.68 -10.19
C LEU A 101 9.49 -12.77 -11.35
N SER A 102 8.74 -13.32 -12.32
CA SER A 102 8.12 -12.55 -13.39
C SER A 102 7.06 -11.58 -12.83
N LEU A 103 6.68 -10.57 -13.61
CA LEU A 103 5.59 -9.68 -13.26
C LEU A 103 4.27 -10.45 -13.10
N ALA A 104 4.01 -11.46 -13.96
CA ALA A 104 2.85 -12.33 -13.83
C ALA A 104 2.86 -13.09 -12.49
N HIS A 105 3.97 -13.67 -12.07
CA HIS A 105 4.09 -14.34 -10.78
C HIS A 105 4.00 -13.36 -9.60
N ASN A 106 4.50 -12.13 -9.76
CA ASN A 106 4.35 -11.08 -8.76
C ASN A 106 2.88 -10.64 -8.56
N MET A 107 2.01 -10.80 -9.58
CA MET A 107 0.57 -10.61 -9.40
C MET A 107 -0.01 -11.59 -8.39
N LEU A 108 0.48 -12.83 -8.36
CA LEU A 108 -0.02 -13.89 -7.48
C LEU A 108 0.18 -13.56 -5.99
N LEU A 109 1.23 -12.82 -5.64
CA LEU A 109 1.53 -12.47 -4.25
C LEU A 109 0.40 -11.70 -3.56
N THR A 110 -0.42 -11.00 -4.32
CA THR A 110 -1.49 -10.14 -3.81
C THR A 110 -2.88 -10.48 -4.37
N ARG A 111 -2.99 -11.54 -5.19
CA ARG A 111 -4.23 -11.98 -5.87
C ARG A 111 -4.59 -13.41 -5.48
N GLN A 112 -4.89 -13.63 -4.22
CA GLN A 112 -5.20 -14.97 -3.70
C GLN A 112 -6.47 -15.57 -4.30
N GLU A 113 -7.44 -14.76 -4.69
CA GLU A 113 -8.71 -15.22 -5.25
C GLU A 113 -8.54 -15.95 -6.58
N ALA A 114 -7.52 -15.62 -7.36
CA ALA A 114 -7.20 -16.32 -8.61
C ALA A 114 -6.73 -17.77 -8.39
N VAL A 115 -6.32 -18.11 -7.16
CA VAL A 115 -5.72 -19.41 -6.80
C VAL A 115 -6.75 -20.39 -6.25
N GLN A 116 -7.85 -19.89 -5.66
CA GLN A 116 -8.74 -20.72 -4.83
C GLN A 116 -9.82 -21.53 -5.61
N ARG A 117 -9.96 -21.36 -6.89
CA ARG A 117 -11.04 -22.01 -7.66
C ARG A 117 -10.79 -23.47 -8.08
N SER A 118 -9.84 -24.19 -7.56
CA SER A 118 -9.68 -25.66 -7.77
C SER A 118 -8.30 -26.20 -7.43
N GLY A 119 -7.48 -25.45 -6.70
CA GLY A 119 -6.09 -25.85 -6.40
C GLY A 119 -5.10 -25.65 -7.56
N TRP A 120 -5.55 -25.11 -8.69
CA TRP A 120 -4.71 -24.80 -9.86
C TRP A 120 -4.57 -23.30 -10.08
N ILE A 121 -3.36 -22.85 -10.39
CA ILE A 121 -3.08 -21.45 -10.73
C ILE A 121 -3.35 -21.24 -12.21
N ASP A 122 -4.27 -20.34 -12.56
CA ASP A 122 -4.48 -19.92 -13.94
C ASP A 122 -3.42 -18.91 -14.36
N MET A 123 -2.32 -19.42 -14.91
CA MET A 123 -1.20 -18.59 -15.40
C MET A 123 -1.62 -17.65 -16.52
N ASN A 124 -2.58 -18.03 -17.36
CA ASN A 124 -3.06 -17.17 -18.45
C ASN A 124 -3.82 -15.96 -17.89
N GLN A 125 -4.59 -16.15 -16.82
CA GLN A 125 -5.26 -15.06 -16.14
C GLN A 125 -4.26 -14.10 -15.50
N LEU A 126 -3.22 -14.62 -14.81
CA LEU A 126 -2.16 -13.79 -14.22
C LEU A 126 -1.40 -12.99 -15.28
N GLN A 127 -1.09 -13.59 -16.41
CA GLN A 127 -0.44 -12.88 -17.53
C GLN A 127 -1.32 -11.75 -18.07
N ARG A 128 -2.62 -11.98 -18.25
CA ARG A 128 -3.57 -10.95 -18.69
C ARG A 128 -3.66 -9.81 -17.66
N GLN A 129 -3.74 -10.13 -16.38
CA GLN A 129 -3.78 -9.12 -15.33
C GLN A 129 -2.48 -8.30 -15.28
N ALA A 130 -1.33 -8.95 -15.36
CA ALA A 130 -0.03 -8.26 -15.41
C ALA A 130 0.08 -7.36 -16.66
N GLN A 131 -0.36 -7.84 -17.83
CA GLN A 131 -0.39 -7.04 -19.04
C GLN A 131 -1.32 -5.83 -18.90
N GLY A 132 -2.47 -5.98 -18.28
CA GLY A 132 -3.38 -4.87 -17.98
C GLY A 132 -2.72 -3.77 -17.14
N VAL A 133 -1.97 -4.16 -16.10
CA VAL A 133 -1.18 -3.19 -15.29
C VAL A 133 -0.10 -2.52 -16.13
N ILE A 134 0.66 -3.30 -16.92
CA ILE A 134 1.72 -2.79 -17.80
C ILE A 134 1.16 -1.72 -18.75
N ASP A 135 0.04 -2.01 -19.39
CA ASP A 135 -0.58 -1.12 -20.38
C ASP A 135 -1.16 0.14 -19.72
N ARG A 136 -1.94 -0.02 -18.64
CA ARG A 136 -2.60 1.09 -17.97
C ARG A 136 -1.61 2.07 -17.33
N PHE A 137 -0.58 1.56 -16.67
CA PHE A 137 0.43 2.39 -16.00
C PHE A 137 1.67 2.67 -16.87
N LYS A 138 1.63 2.28 -18.14
CA LYS A 138 2.70 2.52 -19.10
C LYS A 138 4.06 2.03 -18.57
N VAL A 139 4.07 0.82 -18.03
CA VAL A 139 5.28 0.19 -17.50
C VAL A 139 6.19 -0.22 -18.66
N LYS A 140 7.43 0.27 -18.68
CA LYS A 140 8.40 -0.15 -19.66
C LYS A 140 8.99 -1.51 -19.25
N ALA A 141 8.45 -2.58 -19.80
CA ALA A 141 8.86 -3.96 -19.59
C ALA A 141 8.69 -4.73 -20.91
N SER A 142 9.42 -5.84 -21.07
CA SER A 142 9.29 -6.71 -22.25
C SER A 142 8.00 -7.55 -22.27
N GLY A 143 7.18 -7.43 -21.24
CA GLY A 143 5.92 -8.13 -21.07
C GLY A 143 5.76 -8.75 -19.68
N PRO A 144 4.66 -9.51 -19.44
CA PRO A 144 4.38 -10.15 -18.15
C PRO A 144 5.45 -11.13 -17.67
N GLN A 145 6.28 -11.63 -18.58
CA GLN A 145 7.35 -12.58 -18.28
C GLN A 145 8.66 -11.91 -17.82
N ALA A 146 8.76 -10.57 -17.94
CA ALA A 146 9.91 -9.84 -17.44
C ALA A 146 10.04 -10.07 -15.92
N THR A 147 11.26 -10.27 -15.43
CA THR A 147 11.51 -10.37 -13.99
C THR A 147 11.42 -8.99 -13.34
N ALA A 148 10.95 -8.91 -12.09
CA ALA A 148 10.84 -7.64 -11.39
C ALA A 148 12.17 -6.88 -11.32
N LYS A 149 13.27 -7.59 -11.08
CA LYS A 149 14.63 -7.01 -11.04
C LYS A 149 15.13 -6.44 -12.36
N SER A 150 14.51 -6.81 -13.50
CA SER A 150 14.91 -6.29 -14.83
C SER A 150 14.34 -4.89 -15.12
N LEU A 151 13.38 -4.42 -14.32
CA LEU A 151 12.77 -3.12 -14.48
C LEU A 151 13.60 -2.03 -13.79
N SER A 152 13.56 -0.81 -14.35
CA SER A 152 14.04 0.36 -13.61
C SER A 152 13.19 0.59 -12.36
N GLY A 153 13.75 1.26 -11.36
CA GLY A 153 13.02 1.55 -10.11
C GLY A 153 11.67 2.23 -10.34
N GLY A 154 11.61 3.21 -11.26
CA GLY A 154 10.36 3.91 -11.58
C GLY A 154 9.33 3.00 -12.28
N ASN A 155 9.75 2.11 -13.19
CA ASN A 155 8.84 1.18 -13.83
C ASN A 155 8.35 0.11 -12.85
N LEU A 156 9.20 -0.37 -11.97
CA LEU A 156 8.79 -1.29 -10.91
C LEU A 156 7.78 -0.64 -9.96
N GLN A 157 7.99 0.63 -9.59
CA GLN A 157 7.03 1.40 -8.77
C GLN A 157 5.67 1.49 -9.45
N LYS A 158 5.62 1.85 -10.73
CA LYS A 158 4.37 1.88 -11.51
C LYS A 158 3.66 0.52 -11.50
N PHE A 159 4.41 -0.56 -11.65
CA PHE A 159 3.84 -1.91 -11.63
C PHE A 159 3.27 -2.27 -10.25
N ILE A 160 4.02 -2.05 -9.17
CA ILE A 160 3.58 -2.39 -7.81
C ILE A 160 2.34 -1.58 -7.43
N VAL A 161 2.36 -0.27 -7.64
CA VAL A 161 1.22 0.61 -7.37
C VAL A 161 0.01 0.20 -8.21
N GLY A 162 0.19 -0.02 -9.51
CA GLY A 162 -0.87 -0.42 -10.42
C GLY A 162 -1.49 -1.77 -10.05
N ARG A 163 -0.65 -2.75 -9.67
CA ARG A 163 -1.11 -4.05 -9.19
C ARG A 163 -2.08 -3.93 -8.01
N GLU A 164 -1.73 -3.12 -7.02
CA GLU A 164 -2.56 -2.96 -5.82
C GLU A 164 -3.81 -2.12 -6.09
N MET A 165 -3.72 -1.08 -6.93
CA MET A 165 -4.88 -0.26 -7.29
C MET A 165 -5.92 -1.02 -8.10
N GLU A 166 -5.51 -1.89 -9.03
CA GLU A 166 -6.42 -2.70 -9.83
C GLU A 166 -7.17 -3.79 -9.04
N ALA A 167 -6.71 -4.09 -7.85
CA ALA A 167 -7.41 -4.99 -6.94
C ALA A 167 -8.72 -4.41 -6.38
N GLN A 168 -9.04 -3.15 -6.68
CA GLN A 168 -10.20 -2.43 -6.15
C GLN A 168 -10.26 -2.48 -4.62
N PRO A 169 -9.25 -1.93 -3.94
CA PRO A 169 -9.14 -2.00 -2.50
C PRO A 169 -10.28 -1.25 -1.80
N ARG A 170 -10.66 -1.72 -0.60
CA ARG A 170 -11.50 -0.97 0.34
C ARG A 170 -10.66 0.03 1.13
N LEU A 171 -9.44 -0.38 1.45
CA LEU A 171 -8.42 0.41 2.11
C LEU A 171 -7.12 0.30 1.31
N PHE A 172 -6.61 1.43 0.85
CA PHE A 172 -5.35 1.52 0.13
C PHE A 172 -4.36 2.32 0.95
N ILE A 173 -3.25 1.68 1.34
CA ILE A 173 -2.17 2.31 2.09
C ILE A 173 -0.93 2.31 1.24
N VAL A 174 -0.32 3.46 1.03
CA VAL A 174 0.87 3.59 0.21
C VAL A 174 1.91 4.51 0.84
N SER A 175 3.16 4.06 0.85
CA SER A 175 4.31 4.85 1.25
C SER A 175 5.08 5.30 0.02
N GLN A 176 5.36 6.61 -0.08
CA GLN A 176 6.15 7.23 -1.15
C GLN A 176 5.67 6.85 -2.56
N PRO A 177 4.39 7.09 -2.93
CA PRO A 177 3.79 6.52 -4.13
C PRO A 177 4.48 6.93 -5.42
N THR A 178 5.04 8.13 -5.49
CA THR A 178 5.64 8.69 -6.70
C THR A 178 7.16 8.76 -6.66
N TRP A 179 7.78 8.18 -5.63
CA TRP A 179 9.23 8.24 -5.48
C TRP A 179 9.95 7.55 -6.63
N GLY A 180 10.84 8.30 -7.29
CA GLY A 180 11.70 7.79 -8.36
C GLY A 180 10.97 7.47 -9.67
N VAL A 181 9.76 7.99 -9.86
CA VAL A 181 9.06 7.97 -11.16
C VAL A 181 9.19 9.32 -11.87
N ASP A 182 8.97 9.34 -13.18
CA ASP A 182 8.94 10.59 -13.93
C ASP A 182 7.68 11.43 -13.64
N VAL A 183 7.71 12.71 -14.00
CA VAL A 183 6.64 13.66 -13.72
C VAL A 183 5.28 13.21 -14.28
N GLY A 184 5.27 12.63 -15.48
CA GLY A 184 4.04 12.14 -16.10
C GLY A 184 3.46 10.93 -15.35
N ALA A 185 4.32 10.01 -14.93
CA ALA A 185 3.91 8.87 -14.11
C ALA A 185 3.45 9.30 -12.71
N ALA A 186 4.11 10.27 -12.09
CA ALA A 186 3.69 10.84 -10.81
C ALA A 186 2.27 11.44 -10.90
N ALA A 187 2.02 12.25 -11.93
CA ALA A 187 0.70 12.83 -12.17
C ALA A 187 -0.37 11.74 -12.40
N GLN A 188 -0.04 10.68 -13.14
CA GLN A 188 -0.95 9.55 -13.34
C GLN A 188 -1.26 8.84 -12.01
N ILE A 189 -0.25 8.52 -11.20
CA ILE A 189 -0.44 7.85 -9.92
C ILE A 189 -1.31 8.70 -8.99
N ARG A 190 -1.08 10.01 -8.89
CA ARG A 190 -1.92 10.91 -8.11
C ARG A 190 -3.36 10.92 -8.60
N GLY A 191 -3.57 10.98 -9.91
CA GLY A 191 -4.90 10.89 -10.51
C GLY A 191 -5.62 9.58 -10.18
N GLU A 192 -4.91 8.46 -10.21
CA GLU A 192 -5.47 7.15 -9.85
C GLU A 192 -5.80 7.05 -8.35
N ILE A 193 -5.01 7.67 -7.47
CA ILE A 193 -5.32 7.76 -6.03
C ILE A 193 -6.64 8.53 -5.83
N LEU A 194 -6.81 9.66 -6.50
CA LEU A 194 -8.05 10.44 -6.44
C LEU A 194 -9.24 9.67 -7.01
N ALA A 195 -9.04 8.91 -8.09
CA ALA A 195 -10.09 8.06 -8.66
C ALA A 195 -10.50 6.92 -7.69
N LEU A 196 -9.56 6.31 -6.97
CA LEU A 196 -9.89 5.35 -5.91
C LEU A 196 -10.71 5.97 -4.80
N ARG A 197 -10.33 7.16 -4.32
CA ARG A 197 -11.11 7.92 -3.34
C ARG A 197 -12.53 8.16 -3.82
N ASP A 198 -12.68 8.65 -5.04
CA ASP A 198 -13.97 8.99 -5.62
C ASP A 198 -14.87 7.75 -5.83
N ALA A 199 -14.25 6.58 -6.02
CA ALA A 199 -14.93 5.29 -6.03
C ALA A 199 -15.28 4.74 -4.62
N GLY A 200 -14.97 5.47 -3.55
CA GLY A 200 -15.32 5.12 -2.17
C GLY A 200 -14.21 4.40 -1.38
N CYS A 201 -13.01 4.25 -1.93
CA CYS A 201 -11.88 3.68 -1.21
C CYS A 201 -11.40 4.65 -0.11
N ALA A 202 -11.04 4.10 1.05
CA ALA A 202 -10.28 4.82 2.06
C ALA A 202 -8.79 4.76 1.70
N VAL A 203 -8.12 5.90 1.65
CA VAL A 203 -6.73 5.99 1.21
C VAL A 203 -5.87 6.65 2.28
N LEU A 204 -4.76 6.01 2.62
CA LEU A 204 -3.72 6.56 3.48
C LEU A 204 -2.42 6.68 2.68
N VAL A 205 -1.91 7.90 2.58
CA VAL A 205 -0.66 8.19 1.85
C VAL A 205 0.38 8.71 2.83
N VAL A 206 1.53 8.06 2.89
CA VAL A 206 2.70 8.55 3.61
C VAL A 206 3.71 9.06 2.60
N SER A 207 4.10 10.31 2.69
CA SER A 207 5.08 10.90 1.76
C SER A 207 5.90 11.98 2.45
N GLU A 208 7.16 12.11 2.04
CA GLU A 208 8.03 13.23 2.42
C GLU A 208 7.78 14.45 1.54
N GLU A 209 7.10 14.26 0.40
CA GLU A 209 6.80 15.33 -0.55
C GLU A 209 5.51 16.06 -0.17
N LEU A 210 5.65 17.20 0.50
CA LEU A 210 4.50 17.99 0.97
C LEU A 210 3.60 18.46 -0.17
N GLU A 211 4.17 18.85 -1.31
CA GLU A 211 3.41 19.30 -2.47
C GLU A 211 2.47 18.20 -2.98
N GLU A 212 2.95 16.94 -3.03
CA GLU A 212 2.14 15.79 -3.37
C GLU A 212 0.98 15.62 -2.41
N LEU A 213 1.26 15.67 -1.09
CA LEU A 213 0.24 15.50 -0.07
C LEU A 213 -0.81 16.63 -0.09
N PHE A 214 -0.40 17.88 -0.34
CA PHE A 214 -1.33 19.00 -0.48
C PHE A 214 -2.24 18.85 -1.71
N GLU A 215 -1.74 18.23 -2.78
CA GLU A 215 -2.52 18.04 -4.00
C GLU A 215 -3.62 16.98 -3.84
N ILE A 216 -3.35 15.90 -3.10
CA ILE A 216 -4.25 14.72 -3.10
C ILE A 216 -5.00 14.49 -1.78
N SER A 217 -4.58 15.10 -0.66
CA SER A 217 -5.14 14.78 0.66
C SER A 217 -6.33 15.66 1.01
N ASP A 218 -7.38 15.03 1.54
CA ASP A 218 -8.52 15.72 2.15
C ASP A 218 -8.19 16.17 3.57
N ARG A 219 -7.37 15.39 4.30
CA ARG A 219 -6.79 15.71 5.62
C ARG A 219 -5.32 15.39 5.65
N LEU A 220 -4.57 16.20 6.36
CA LEU A 220 -3.13 16.02 6.53
C LEU A 220 -2.76 15.92 8.00
N HIS A 221 -1.98 14.92 8.35
CA HIS A 221 -1.34 14.77 9.63
C HIS A 221 0.17 14.92 9.48
N VAL A 222 0.81 15.40 10.54
CA VAL A 222 2.28 15.45 10.61
C VAL A 222 2.73 14.51 11.72
N MET A 223 3.63 13.61 11.38
CA MET A 223 4.18 12.67 12.33
C MET A 223 5.54 13.16 12.85
N ALA A 224 5.67 13.22 14.17
CA ALA A 224 6.88 13.63 14.84
C ALA A 224 7.06 12.83 16.14
N LYS A 225 8.20 12.12 16.26
CA LYS A 225 8.58 11.35 17.45
C LYS A 225 7.58 10.24 17.83
N GLY A 226 7.00 9.55 16.80
CA GLY A 226 6.08 8.44 17.05
C GLY A 226 4.70 8.89 17.49
#